data_837495f5b6e1397da14fa3978d2dc6af
#
_entry.id   837495f5b6e1397da14fa3978d2dc6af
#
_cell.length_a   1.000
_cell.length_b   1.000
_cell.length_c   1.000
_cell.angle_alpha   90.00
_cell.angle_beta   90.00
_cell.angle_gamma   90.00
#
_symmetry.space_group_name_H-M   'P 1'
#
loop_
_entity.id
_entity.type
_entity.pdbx_description
1 polymer ?
#
loop_
_entity_poly.entity_id
_entity_poly.type
_entity_poly.pdbx_seq_one_letter_code
_entity_poly.pdbx_strand_id
1 'polypeptide(L)'
;MDRRRFIGCSVAAAVAASLPYGRTWAAKIAGDVAAVRSGGGATTLASSDLQQLKDSLRGPLLLPGDPGYDIARHVRNLSIDKHPALIIQPSGAADVRTAVNFAREKDLLLAVKCGGHSYAGKSTCEGGMQIDLSSMRGVRVDTAARKAWVVGGSLLGELDHEAMSLGLVTTAGTVSHTGVGGLTLGAGFGRLARRFGLALDNVKSVDIVNADGQLRHASAEENQDLYWAVRGGGGNFGVVTAFEFDLHPMQRQVIGGAMIFPIDRARDL
;
A
#
# COMPACT_ATOMS: atom_id res chain seq x y z
N MET A 1 39.42 9.73 30.38
CA MET A 1 38.33 8.77 30.75
C MET A 1 39.02 7.54 31.32
N ASP A 2 38.80 7.23 32.62
CA ASP A 2 39.50 6.16 33.32
C ASP A 2 39.05 4.78 32.78
N ARG A 3 40.02 3.86 32.55
CA ARG A 3 39.79 2.51 32.03
C ARG A 3 38.72 1.74 32.82
N ARG A 4 38.63 1.94 34.11
CA ARG A 4 37.62 1.30 34.97
C ARG A 4 36.20 1.82 34.67
N ARG A 5 36.02 3.10 34.36
CA ARG A 5 34.72 3.68 33.96
C ARG A 5 34.30 3.21 32.57
N PHE A 6 35.26 3.05 31.64
CA PHE A 6 34.97 2.52 30.31
C PHE A 6 34.49 1.07 30.37
N ILE A 7 35.18 0.22 31.17
CA ILE A 7 34.75 -1.19 31.33
C ILE A 7 33.39 -1.28 32.03
N GLY A 8 33.12 -0.45 33.05
CA GLY A 8 31.83 -0.41 33.72
C GLY A 8 30.68 0.01 32.79
N CYS A 9 30.91 1.01 31.93
CA CYS A 9 29.92 1.43 30.91
C CYS A 9 29.71 0.37 29.81
N SER A 10 30.78 -0.34 29.43
CA SER A 10 30.70 -1.40 28.42
C SER A 10 29.93 -2.63 28.91
N VAL A 11 30.10 -3.00 30.19
CA VAL A 11 29.35 -4.09 30.83
C VAL A 11 27.89 -3.72 31.03
N ALA A 12 27.59 -2.48 31.43
CA ALA A 12 26.21 -2.00 31.55
C ALA A 12 25.50 -1.94 30.19
N ALA A 13 26.20 -1.54 29.10
CA ALA A 13 25.68 -1.55 27.76
C ALA A 13 25.45 -2.98 27.23
N ALA A 14 26.35 -3.93 27.57
CA ALA A 14 26.17 -5.33 27.17
C ALA A 14 25.00 -6.02 27.91
N VAL A 15 24.77 -5.68 29.18
CA VAL A 15 23.64 -6.18 29.98
C VAL A 15 22.32 -5.56 29.44
N ALA A 16 22.31 -4.28 29.06
CA ALA A 16 21.14 -3.66 28.44
C ALA A 16 20.83 -4.24 27.04
N ALA A 17 21.86 -4.66 26.31
CA ALA A 17 21.69 -5.32 25.00
C ALA A 17 21.27 -6.80 25.09
N SER A 18 21.50 -7.45 26.25
CA SER A 18 21.10 -8.83 26.53
C SER A 18 19.72 -8.97 27.19
N LEU A 19 19.12 -7.87 27.62
CA LEU A 19 17.72 -7.89 27.99
C LEU A 19 16.94 -8.21 26.69
N PRO A 20 16.08 -9.25 26.68
CA PRO A 20 15.24 -9.48 25.53
C PRO A 20 14.50 -8.16 25.28
N TYR A 21 14.73 -7.54 24.12
CA TYR A 21 13.95 -6.40 23.66
C TYR A 21 12.50 -6.75 23.97
N GLY A 22 11.92 -6.06 24.92
CA GLY A 22 10.68 -6.42 25.51
C GLY A 22 9.68 -6.70 24.37
N ARG A 23 9.25 -7.94 24.23
CA ARG A 23 7.92 -8.19 23.72
C ARG A 23 7.07 -7.31 24.63
N THR A 24 6.73 -6.12 24.13
CA THR A 24 5.59 -5.39 24.68
C THR A 24 4.49 -6.43 24.66
N TRP A 25 4.05 -6.83 25.84
CA TRP A 25 2.93 -7.74 25.98
C TRP A 25 1.78 -7.03 25.30
N ALA A 26 1.56 -7.38 24.02
CA ALA A 26 0.49 -6.79 23.26
C ALA A 26 -0.77 -7.10 24.04
N ALA A 27 -1.45 -6.07 24.51
CA ALA A 27 -2.65 -6.24 25.30
C ALA A 27 -3.56 -7.24 24.60
N LYS A 28 -4.06 -8.24 25.34
CA LYS A 28 -5.03 -9.18 24.80
C LYS A 28 -6.27 -8.41 24.36
N ILE A 29 -6.84 -8.84 23.26
CA ILE A 29 -8.11 -8.26 22.76
C ILE A 29 -9.19 -8.60 23.79
N ALA A 30 -9.79 -7.55 24.39
CA ALA A 30 -10.59 -7.70 25.59
C ALA A 30 -12.07 -8.07 25.32
N GLY A 31 -12.53 -7.94 24.07
CA GLY A 31 -13.94 -8.18 23.76
C GLY A 31 -14.19 -8.46 22.29
N ASP A 32 -15.38 -8.93 22.00
CA ASP A 32 -15.84 -9.17 20.64
C ASP A 32 -16.08 -7.86 19.92
N VAL A 33 -15.88 -7.83 18.60
CA VAL A 33 -15.98 -6.64 17.77
C VAL A 33 -17.12 -6.78 16.78
N ALA A 34 -18.03 -5.81 16.79
CA ALA A 34 -19.09 -5.71 15.78
C ALA A 34 -18.48 -5.41 14.40
N ALA A 35 -18.95 -6.12 13.38
CA ALA A 35 -18.44 -5.96 12.02
C ALA A 35 -19.57 -6.09 10.98
N VAL A 36 -19.21 -5.80 9.72
CA VAL A 36 -20.12 -5.83 8.56
C VAL A 36 -19.63 -6.86 7.55
N ARG A 37 -20.56 -7.71 7.08
CA ARG A 37 -20.30 -8.70 6.04
C ARG A 37 -20.17 -8.07 4.66
N SER A 38 -19.61 -8.82 3.71
CA SER A 38 -19.47 -8.41 2.31
C SER A 38 -20.79 -8.00 1.67
N GLY A 39 -21.89 -8.68 2.02
CA GLY A 39 -23.26 -8.36 1.60
C GLY A 39 -23.97 -7.27 2.41
N GLY A 40 -23.29 -6.60 3.37
CA GLY A 40 -23.86 -5.49 4.17
C GLY A 40 -24.55 -5.91 5.47
N GLY A 41 -24.66 -7.22 5.78
CA GLY A 41 -25.25 -7.72 7.03
C GLY A 41 -24.30 -7.54 8.23
N ALA A 42 -24.87 -7.32 9.43
CA ALA A 42 -24.09 -7.26 10.66
C ALA A 42 -23.53 -8.63 11.04
N THR A 43 -22.37 -8.65 11.68
CA THR A 43 -21.73 -9.84 12.26
C THR A 43 -20.92 -9.44 13.49
N THR A 44 -20.44 -10.42 14.23
CA THR A 44 -19.57 -10.21 15.39
C THR A 44 -18.32 -11.08 15.22
N LEU A 45 -17.17 -10.49 15.42
CA LEU A 45 -15.88 -11.15 15.45
C LEU A 45 -15.52 -11.49 16.89
N ALA A 46 -15.36 -12.77 17.18
CA ALA A 46 -14.96 -13.20 18.51
C ALA A 46 -13.55 -12.70 18.85
N SER A 47 -13.34 -12.27 20.08
CA SER A 47 -12.03 -11.81 20.58
C SER A 47 -10.94 -12.86 20.42
N SER A 48 -11.29 -14.15 20.55
CA SER A 48 -10.36 -15.27 20.29
C SER A 48 -9.89 -15.33 18.84
N ASP A 49 -10.79 -15.14 17.87
CA ASP A 49 -10.45 -15.15 16.44
C ASP A 49 -9.53 -13.96 16.10
N LEU A 50 -9.85 -12.77 16.63
CA LEU A 50 -9.03 -11.57 16.46
C LEU A 50 -7.65 -11.73 17.11
N GLN A 51 -7.57 -12.38 18.26
CA GLN A 51 -6.28 -12.65 18.91
C GLN A 51 -5.46 -13.64 18.08
N GLN A 52 -6.07 -14.70 17.56
CA GLN A 52 -5.39 -15.66 16.69
C GLN A 52 -4.90 -14.98 15.40
N LEU A 53 -5.72 -14.13 14.79
CA LEU A 53 -5.34 -13.32 13.64
C LEU A 53 -4.12 -12.44 13.99
N LYS A 54 -4.21 -11.68 15.08
CA LYS A 54 -3.12 -10.80 15.54
C LYS A 54 -1.81 -11.57 15.74
N ASP A 55 -1.86 -12.74 16.34
CA ASP A 55 -0.68 -13.57 16.63
C ASP A 55 -0.08 -14.19 15.35
N SER A 56 -0.84 -14.31 14.27
CA SER A 56 -0.39 -14.81 12.97
C SER A 56 0.22 -13.74 12.07
N LEU A 57 0.06 -12.46 12.40
CA LEU A 57 0.58 -11.33 11.64
C LEU A 57 1.95 -10.87 12.18
N ARG A 58 2.79 -10.37 11.29
CA ARG A 58 3.99 -9.58 11.65
C ARG A 58 3.68 -8.10 11.81
N GLY A 59 2.80 -7.59 10.95
CA GLY A 59 2.33 -6.20 11.01
C GLY A 59 1.25 -6.01 12.06
N PRO A 60 0.97 -4.77 12.46
CA PRO A 60 -0.03 -4.48 13.48
C PRO A 60 -1.46 -4.74 12.99
N LEU A 61 -2.31 -5.20 13.90
CA LEU A 61 -3.76 -5.18 13.84
C LEU A 61 -4.24 -4.06 14.77
N LEU A 62 -5.01 -3.13 14.24
CA LEU A 62 -5.56 -1.99 14.97
C LEU A 62 -7.09 -2.11 15.08
N LEU A 63 -7.59 -1.90 16.28
CA LEU A 63 -9.01 -1.79 16.60
C LEU A 63 -9.38 -0.32 16.92
N PRO A 64 -10.65 0.07 16.84
CA PRO A 64 -11.08 1.38 17.30
C PRO A 64 -10.59 1.67 18.72
N GLY A 65 -9.94 2.82 18.89
CA GLY A 65 -9.31 3.21 20.16
C GLY A 65 -7.84 2.86 20.30
N ASP A 66 -7.27 2.02 19.43
CA ASP A 66 -5.84 1.76 19.43
C ASP A 66 -5.03 2.96 18.93
N PRO A 67 -3.82 3.20 19.45
CA PRO A 67 -2.92 4.21 18.93
C PRO A 67 -2.67 4.01 17.44
N GLY A 68 -2.89 5.05 16.63
CA GLY A 68 -2.70 5.00 15.18
C GLY A 68 -3.92 4.57 14.37
N TYR A 69 -4.99 4.05 15.00
CA TYR A 69 -6.21 3.66 14.29
C TYR A 69 -6.81 4.81 13.47
N ASP A 70 -6.99 6.00 14.06
CA ASP A 70 -7.55 7.15 13.37
C ASP A 70 -6.68 7.62 12.20
N ILE A 71 -5.36 7.57 12.35
CA ILE A 71 -4.43 7.87 11.25
C ILE A 71 -4.57 6.85 10.11
N ALA A 72 -4.67 5.57 10.47
CA ALA A 72 -4.75 4.48 9.50
C ALA A 72 -6.08 4.45 8.73
N ARG A 73 -7.22 4.77 9.37
CA ARG A 73 -8.52 4.75 8.70
C ARG A 73 -8.76 5.90 7.74
N HIS A 74 -8.13 7.05 7.97
CA HIS A 74 -8.38 8.25 7.18
C HIS A 74 -7.88 8.10 5.74
N VAL A 75 -8.66 8.68 4.83
CA VAL A 75 -8.33 8.88 3.43
C VAL A 75 -8.20 10.39 3.15
N ARG A 76 -7.59 10.75 2.03
CA ARG A 76 -7.33 12.14 1.70
C ARG A 76 -8.59 12.99 1.52
N ASN A 77 -9.67 12.41 1.02
CA ASN A 77 -10.95 13.08 0.95
C ASN A 77 -11.60 13.12 2.34
N LEU A 78 -11.45 14.24 3.04
CA LEU A 78 -11.94 14.41 4.43
C LEU A 78 -13.47 14.38 4.57
N SER A 79 -14.22 14.42 3.46
CA SER A 79 -15.67 14.17 3.52
C SER A 79 -16.01 12.69 3.72
N ILE A 80 -15.02 11.80 3.59
CA ILE A 80 -15.15 10.37 3.84
C ILE A 80 -14.66 10.08 5.26
N ASP A 81 -15.59 9.86 6.18
CA ASP A 81 -15.29 9.53 7.57
C ASP A 81 -15.90 8.17 7.93
N LYS A 82 -15.20 7.09 7.55
CA LYS A 82 -15.60 5.72 7.81
C LYS A 82 -14.76 5.09 8.90
N HIS A 83 -15.37 4.12 9.62
CA HIS A 83 -14.79 3.45 10.78
C HIS A 83 -14.72 1.94 10.54
N PRO A 84 -13.63 1.41 10.00
CA PRO A 84 -13.42 -0.03 9.88
C PRO A 84 -13.49 -0.72 11.25
N ALA A 85 -14.09 -1.91 11.33
CA ALA A 85 -14.09 -2.70 12.55
C ALA A 85 -12.68 -3.11 12.99
N LEU A 86 -11.79 -3.32 12.00
CA LEU A 86 -10.36 -3.57 12.22
C LEU A 86 -9.54 -3.10 11.01
N ILE A 87 -8.30 -2.74 11.28
CA ILE A 87 -7.31 -2.38 10.25
C ILE A 87 -6.10 -3.29 10.41
N ILE A 88 -5.65 -3.89 9.32
CA ILE A 88 -4.40 -4.64 9.27
C ILE A 88 -3.40 -3.83 8.46
N GLN A 89 -2.22 -3.59 9.04
CA GLN A 89 -1.09 -2.97 8.35
C GLN A 89 -0.03 -4.04 8.07
N PRO A 90 -0.11 -4.76 6.93
CA PRO A 90 0.76 -5.88 6.65
C PRO A 90 2.22 -5.45 6.51
N SER A 91 3.14 -6.30 6.91
CA SER A 91 4.58 -6.15 6.71
C SER A 91 5.10 -6.83 5.44
N GLY A 92 4.25 -7.62 4.77
CA GLY A 92 4.58 -8.33 3.54
C GLY A 92 3.41 -9.14 2.99
N ALA A 93 3.63 -9.81 1.86
CA ALA A 93 2.60 -10.59 1.16
C ALA A 93 2.01 -11.72 2.02
N ALA A 94 2.76 -12.27 2.96
CA ALA A 94 2.26 -13.30 3.88
C ALA A 94 1.15 -12.76 4.78
N ASP A 95 1.33 -11.57 5.36
CA ASP A 95 0.30 -10.91 6.17
C ASP A 95 -0.94 -10.56 5.32
N VAL A 96 -0.73 -10.11 4.06
CA VAL A 96 -1.83 -9.85 3.13
C VAL A 96 -2.65 -11.12 2.87
N ARG A 97 -1.98 -12.26 2.64
CA ARG A 97 -2.66 -13.56 2.46
C ARG A 97 -3.47 -13.95 3.69
N THR A 98 -2.89 -13.80 4.87
CA THR A 98 -3.56 -14.06 6.15
C THR A 98 -4.80 -13.17 6.29
N ALA A 99 -4.68 -11.87 6.01
CA ALA A 99 -5.77 -10.91 6.08
C ALA A 99 -6.91 -11.24 5.10
N VAL A 100 -6.58 -11.55 3.83
CA VAL A 100 -7.57 -11.92 2.81
C VAL A 100 -8.30 -13.21 3.18
N ASN A 101 -7.58 -14.24 3.66
CA ASN A 101 -8.19 -15.49 4.10
C ASN A 101 -9.14 -15.25 5.28
N PHE A 102 -8.73 -14.47 6.27
CA PHE A 102 -9.58 -14.12 7.40
C PHE A 102 -10.85 -13.39 6.95
N ALA A 103 -10.72 -12.39 6.06
CA ALA A 103 -11.86 -11.66 5.52
C ALA A 103 -12.85 -12.60 4.80
N ARG A 104 -12.32 -13.52 3.98
CA ARG A 104 -13.13 -14.52 3.27
C ARG A 104 -13.83 -15.47 4.22
N GLU A 105 -13.12 -16.04 5.19
CA GLU A 105 -13.67 -17.00 6.17
C GLU A 105 -14.76 -16.39 7.05
N LYS A 106 -14.61 -15.11 7.39
CA LYS A 106 -15.59 -14.36 8.19
C LYS A 106 -16.62 -13.61 7.34
N ASP A 107 -16.54 -13.72 6.00
CA ASP A 107 -17.39 -13.03 5.03
C ASP A 107 -17.43 -11.51 5.26
N LEU A 108 -16.28 -10.86 5.46
CA LEU A 108 -16.20 -9.44 5.82
C LEU A 108 -16.21 -8.52 4.61
N LEU A 109 -16.87 -7.37 4.77
CA LEU A 109 -16.64 -6.22 3.89
C LEU A 109 -15.16 -5.83 3.95
N LEU A 110 -14.50 -5.81 2.78
CA LEU A 110 -13.06 -5.57 2.71
C LEU A 110 -12.76 -4.30 1.90
N ALA A 111 -11.87 -3.47 2.42
CA ALA A 111 -11.28 -2.36 1.69
C ALA A 111 -9.75 -2.44 1.70
N VAL A 112 -9.12 -1.96 0.63
CA VAL A 112 -7.64 -1.93 0.51
C VAL A 112 -7.19 -0.49 0.34
N LYS A 113 -6.27 -0.04 1.19
CA LYS A 113 -5.66 1.28 1.15
C LYS A 113 -4.18 1.20 0.83
N CYS A 114 -3.72 2.04 -0.09
CA CYS A 114 -2.32 2.34 -0.35
C CYS A 114 -2.05 3.79 0.11
N GLY A 115 -1.92 4.76 -0.78
CA GLY A 115 -1.74 6.18 -0.44
C GLY A 115 -3.02 6.93 0.01
N GLY A 116 -4.16 6.27 0.09
CA GLY A 116 -5.41 6.88 0.57
C GLY A 116 -6.04 7.93 -0.35
N HIS A 117 -5.70 7.95 -1.64
CA HIS A 117 -6.18 8.92 -2.62
C HIS A 117 -7.53 8.56 -3.28
N SER A 118 -8.24 7.53 -2.80
CA SER A 118 -9.56 7.18 -3.33
C SER A 118 -10.55 8.32 -3.08
N TYR A 119 -10.88 9.07 -4.12
CA TYR A 119 -11.81 10.19 -4.03
C TYR A 119 -13.21 9.74 -3.62
N ALA A 120 -13.63 8.58 -4.12
CA ALA A 120 -14.91 7.96 -3.78
C ALA A 120 -14.92 7.22 -2.43
N GLY A 121 -13.80 7.21 -1.67
CA GLY A 121 -13.73 6.56 -0.36
C GLY A 121 -13.77 5.02 -0.40
N LYS A 122 -13.42 4.41 -1.55
CA LYS A 122 -13.40 2.93 -1.69
C LYS A 122 -12.19 2.27 -1.03
N SER A 123 -11.19 3.05 -0.61
CA SER A 123 -10.00 2.53 0.09
C SER A 123 -10.18 2.43 1.61
N THR A 124 -11.38 2.70 2.11
CA THR A 124 -11.80 2.47 3.50
C THR A 124 -13.26 2.01 3.51
N CYS A 125 -13.72 1.41 4.59
CA CYS A 125 -15.08 0.87 4.70
C CYS A 125 -15.66 1.16 6.08
N GLU A 126 -17.00 1.19 6.17
CA GLU A 126 -17.71 1.27 7.43
C GLU A 126 -17.91 -0.12 8.00
N GLY A 127 -17.46 -0.36 9.23
CA GLY A 127 -17.66 -1.61 9.96
C GLY A 127 -16.99 -2.85 9.37
N GLY A 128 -16.30 -2.74 8.23
CA GLY A 128 -15.59 -3.85 7.59
C GLY A 128 -14.13 -3.97 8.03
N MET A 129 -13.34 -4.71 7.29
CA MET A 129 -11.90 -4.83 7.47
C MET A 129 -11.15 -3.97 6.45
N GLN A 130 -10.15 -3.20 6.89
CA GLN A 130 -9.26 -2.47 6.01
C GLN A 130 -7.87 -3.11 6.00
N ILE A 131 -7.33 -3.41 4.82
CA ILE A 131 -5.92 -3.73 4.64
C ILE A 131 -5.20 -2.44 4.23
N ASP A 132 -4.36 -1.92 5.10
CA ASP A 132 -3.61 -0.68 4.88
C ASP A 132 -2.17 -0.99 4.50
N LEU A 133 -1.85 -0.91 3.22
CA LEU A 133 -0.53 -1.19 2.67
C LEU A 133 0.50 -0.08 2.93
N SER A 134 0.13 1.01 3.61
CA SER A 134 1.00 2.19 3.76
C SER A 134 2.34 1.90 4.45
N SER A 135 2.47 0.80 5.17
CA SER A 135 3.72 0.31 5.76
C SER A 135 4.54 -0.59 4.83
N MET A 136 3.96 -1.09 3.75
CA MET A 136 4.63 -1.93 2.75
C MET A 136 5.22 -1.07 1.63
N ARG A 137 6.39 -0.49 1.86
CA ARG A 137 7.06 0.42 0.92
C ARG A 137 8.43 -0.09 0.51
N GLY A 138 8.83 0.23 -0.69
CA GLY A 138 10.16 -0.05 -1.21
C GLY A 138 10.18 0.03 -2.73
N VAL A 139 11.26 0.59 -3.25
CA VAL A 139 11.54 0.68 -4.68
C VAL A 139 12.96 0.20 -4.93
N ARG A 140 13.14 -0.66 -5.91
CA ARG A 140 14.45 -1.11 -6.38
C ARG A 140 14.53 -0.93 -7.89
N VAL A 141 15.54 -0.21 -8.34
CA VAL A 141 15.77 0.06 -9.77
C VAL A 141 16.93 -0.81 -10.30
N ASP A 142 16.72 -1.43 -11.44
CA ASP A 142 17.76 -2.03 -12.26
C ASP A 142 17.98 -1.14 -13.48
N THR A 143 19.13 -0.47 -13.51
CA THR A 143 19.49 0.45 -14.60
C THR A 143 19.81 -0.25 -15.89
N ALA A 144 20.38 -1.45 -15.83
CA ALA A 144 20.76 -2.23 -17.01
C ALA A 144 19.50 -2.77 -17.71
N ALA A 145 18.57 -3.33 -16.95
CA ALA A 145 17.29 -3.80 -17.47
C ALA A 145 16.28 -2.66 -17.69
N ARG A 146 16.52 -1.45 -17.16
CA ARG A 146 15.58 -0.32 -17.11
C ARG A 146 14.24 -0.72 -16.52
N LYS A 147 14.29 -1.33 -15.36
CA LYS A 147 13.12 -1.82 -14.64
C LYS A 147 13.09 -1.32 -13.20
N ALA A 148 11.90 -1.16 -12.65
CA ALA A 148 11.70 -0.91 -11.22
C ALA A 148 10.79 -1.96 -10.61
N TRP A 149 11.20 -2.52 -9.47
CA TRP A 149 10.32 -3.29 -8.59
C TRP A 149 9.81 -2.37 -7.49
N VAL A 150 8.50 -2.29 -7.37
CA VAL A 150 7.81 -1.34 -6.50
C VAL A 150 6.84 -2.09 -5.61
N VAL A 151 7.02 -2.00 -4.30
CA VAL A 151 6.12 -2.65 -3.33
C VAL A 151 4.76 -1.95 -3.33
N GLY A 152 3.67 -2.71 -3.20
CA GLY A 152 2.30 -2.29 -3.45
C GLY A 152 1.78 -1.09 -2.65
N GLY A 153 2.37 -0.79 -1.50
CA GLY A 153 2.04 0.37 -0.67
C GLY A 153 2.92 1.60 -0.89
N SER A 154 3.89 1.53 -1.82
CA SER A 154 4.80 2.64 -2.12
C SER A 154 4.06 3.86 -2.67
N LEU A 155 4.63 5.03 -2.45
CA LEU A 155 4.14 6.29 -2.99
C LEU A 155 4.85 6.65 -4.30
N LEU A 156 4.20 7.45 -5.16
CA LEU A 156 4.78 7.88 -6.43
C LEU A 156 6.09 8.63 -6.24
N GLY A 157 6.20 9.48 -5.21
CA GLY A 157 7.43 10.21 -4.92
C GLY A 157 8.62 9.31 -4.57
N GLU A 158 8.38 8.12 -4.02
CA GLU A 158 9.44 7.15 -3.75
C GLU A 158 9.95 6.53 -5.07
N LEU A 159 9.04 6.16 -5.97
CA LEU A 159 9.39 5.68 -7.31
C LEU A 159 10.13 6.75 -8.11
N ASP A 160 9.62 7.99 -8.12
CA ASP A 160 10.24 9.12 -8.82
C ASP A 160 11.65 9.40 -8.27
N HIS A 161 11.82 9.40 -6.95
CA HIS A 161 13.10 9.66 -6.30
C HIS A 161 14.15 8.62 -6.69
N GLU A 162 13.82 7.34 -6.60
CA GLU A 162 14.75 6.26 -6.92
C GLU A 162 15.08 6.22 -8.42
N ALA A 163 14.08 6.32 -9.30
CA ALA A 163 14.30 6.25 -10.74
C ALA A 163 15.03 7.48 -11.28
N MET A 164 14.62 8.71 -10.88
CA MET A 164 15.24 9.95 -11.35
C MET A 164 16.69 10.13 -10.89
N SER A 165 17.06 9.56 -9.73
CA SER A 165 18.44 9.56 -9.26
C SER A 165 19.39 8.92 -10.29
N LEU A 166 18.85 8.00 -11.09
CA LEU A 166 19.55 7.20 -12.11
C LEU A 166 19.25 7.67 -13.54
N GLY A 167 18.55 8.82 -13.71
CA GLY A 167 18.19 9.36 -15.02
C GLY A 167 17.08 8.58 -15.73
N LEU A 168 16.28 7.85 -14.97
CA LEU A 168 15.19 7.03 -15.46
C LEU A 168 13.83 7.52 -14.92
N VAL A 169 12.75 7.29 -15.67
CA VAL A 169 11.37 7.62 -15.28
C VAL A 169 10.40 6.55 -15.77
N THR A 170 9.23 6.51 -15.18
CA THR A 170 8.04 5.89 -15.75
C THR A 170 6.85 6.84 -15.64
N THR A 171 5.77 6.57 -16.35
CA THR A 171 4.56 7.36 -16.14
C THR A 171 3.99 7.06 -14.76
N ALA A 172 3.82 8.10 -13.96
CA ALA A 172 3.19 8.08 -12.65
C ALA A 172 2.14 9.20 -12.59
N GLY A 173 1.53 9.45 -11.45
CA GLY A 173 0.59 10.55 -11.26
C GLY A 173 1.30 11.90 -11.09
N THR A 174 0.52 12.92 -10.72
CA THR A 174 1.03 14.30 -10.58
C THR A 174 1.29 14.72 -9.14
N VAL A 175 0.98 13.86 -8.17
CA VAL A 175 1.08 14.15 -6.73
C VAL A 175 1.91 13.09 -6.04
N SER A 176 3.06 13.48 -5.47
CA SER A 176 4.08 12.56 -4.92
C SER A 176 3.58 11.62 -3.83
N HIS A 177 2.64 12.05 -3.01
CA HIS A 177 2.08 11.21 -1.93
C HIS A 177 0.89 10.33 -2.37
N THR A 178 0.59 10.25 -3.67
CA THR A 178 -0.37 9.26 -4.20
C THR A 178 0.23 7.88 -4.15
N GLY A 179 -0.56 6.88 -3.77
CA GLY A 179 -0.12 5.48 -3.76
C GLY A 179 0.02 4.92 -5.17
N VAL A 180 1.13 4.24 -5.42
CA VAL A 180 1.41 3.57 -6.70
C VAL A 180 0.31 2.58 -7.04
N GLY A 181 -0.12 1.75 -6.08
CA GLY A 181 -1.07 0.67 -6.32
C GLY A 181 -2.40 1.16 -6.86
N GLY A 182 -3.10 2.03 -6.11
CA GLY A 182 -4.43 2.49 -6.52
C GLY A 182 -4.42 3.30 -7.81
N LEU A 183 -3.38 4.09 -8.04
CA LEU A 183 -3.24 4.87 -9.27
C LEU A 183 -3.04 3.95 -10.48
N THR A 184 -2.08 3.03 -10.42
CA THR A 184 -1.69 2.17 -11.54
C THR A 184 -2.82 1.21 -11.93
N LEU A 185 -3.48 0.60 -10.94
CA LEU A 185 -4.61 -0.31 -11.17
C LEU A 185 -5.81 0.38 -11.83
N GLY A 186 -5.96 1.70 -11.64
CA GLY A 186 -7.00 2.52 -12.27
C GLY A 186 -6.54 3.28 -13.51
N ALA A 187 -5.57 2.79 -14.24
CA ALA A 187 -4.90 3.33 -15.42
C ALA A 187 -3.67 4.22 -15.11
N GLY A 188 -3.79 5.24 -14.27
CA GLY A 188 -2.68 6.10 -13.87
C GLY A 188 -2.27 7.12 -14.93
N PHE A 189 -2.99 8.25 -14.96
CA PHE A 189 -2.67 9.38 -15.84
C PHE A 189 -1.65 10.31 -15.17
N GLY A 190 -0.65 10.75 -15.93
CA GLY A 190 0.37 11.70 -15.48
C GLY A 190 0.94 12.54 -16.62
N ARG A 191 1.86 13.44 -16.28
CA ARG A 191 2.45 14.40 -17.24
C ARG A 191 3.25 13.72 -18.36
N LEU A 192 3.73 12.49 -18.12
CA LEU A 192 4.49 11.72 -19.09
C LEU A 192 3.62 10.83 -19.99
N ALA A 193 2.30 10.80 -19.77
CA ALA A 193 1.40 9.89 -20.48
C ALA A 193 1.40 10.05 -22.01
N ARG A 194 1.60 11.27 -22.52
CA ARG A 194 1.72 11.51 -23.98
C ARG A 194 3.00 10.95 -24.58
N ARG A 195 4.04 10.73 -23.77
CA ARG A 195 5.36 10.26 -24.24
C ARG A 195 5.53 8.75 -24.02
N PHE A 196 5.04 8.23 -22.90
CA PHE A 196 5.33 6.87 -22.46
C PHE A 196 4.06 6.04 -22.15
N GLY A 197 2.88 6.53 -22.56
CA GLY A 197 1.61 5.87 -22.21
C GLY A 197 1.18 6.14 -20.77
N LEU A 198 0.13 5.49 -20.33
CA LEU A 198 -0.36 5.53 -18.95
C LEU A 198 0.55 4.73 -18.00
N ALA A 199 0.35 4.84 -16.70
CA ALA A 199 1.11 4.04 -15.74
C ALA A 199 0.94 2.53 -15.99
N LEU A 200 -0.29 2.09 -16.27
CA LEU A 200 -0.59 0.68 -16.61
C LEU A 200 0.13 0.16 -17.85
N ASP A 201 0.44 1.03 -18.83
CA ASP A 201 1.16 0.63 -20.05
C ASP A 201 2.62 0.27 -19.78
N ASN A 202 3.15 0.78 -18.68
CA ASN A 202 4.51 0.54 -18.24
C ASN A 202 4.63 -0.62 -17.22
N VAL A 203 3.51 -1.23 -16.80
CA VAL A 203 3.52 -2.40 -15.92
C VAL A 203 3.92 -3.64 -16.73
N LYS A 204 4.96 -4.34 -16.27
CA LYS A 204 5.44 -5.60 -16.86
C LYS A 204 4.87 -6.82 -16.16
N SER A 205 4.77 -6.74 -14.85
CA SER A 205 4.18 -7.80 -14.04
C SER A 205 3.67 -7.26 -12.71
N VAL A 206 2.82 -8.03 -12.06
CA VAL A 206 2.38 -7.80 -10.69
C VAL A 206 2.39 -9.09 -9.89
N ASP A 207 2.66 -8.96 -8.60
CA ASP A 207 2.37 -10.01 -7.62
C ASP A 207 1.10 -9.61 -6.86
N ILE A 208 0.09 -10.46 -6.87
CA ILE A 208 -1.24 -10.18 -6.34
C ILE A 208 -1.75 -11.32 -5.47
N VAL A 209 -2.33 -10.98 -4.33
CA VAL A 209 -3.12 -11.91 -3.52
C VAL A 209 -4.57 -11.78 -3.95
N ASN A 210 -5.09 -12.80 -4.61
CA ASN A 210 -6.47 -12.84 -5.09
C ASN A 210 -7.48 -13.22 -3.97
N ALA A 211 -8.77 -13.26 -4.30
CA ALA A 211 -9.84 -13.48 -3.32
C ALA A 211 -9.79 -14.85 -2.63
N ASP A 212 -9.16 -15.86 -3.24
CA ASP A 212 -8.95 -17.18 -2.64
C ASP A 212 -7.73 -17.23 -1.68
N GLY A 213 -7.05 -16.10 -1.46
CA GLY A 213 -5.89 -15.97 -0.59
C GLY A 213 -4.59 -16.52 -1.19
N GLN A 214 -4.56 -16.80 -2.50
CA GLN A 214 -3.35 -17.27 -3.17
C GLN A 214 -2.55 -16.10 -3.73
N LEU A 215 -1.23 -16.16 -3.56
CA LEU A 215 -0.31 -15.26 -4.23
C LEU A 215 -0.12 -15.74 -5.67
N ARG A 216 -0.40 -14.85 -6.62
CA ARG A 216 -0.24 -15.08 -8.06
C ARG A 216 0.73 -14.07 -8.64
N HIS A 217 1.56 -14.53 -9.55
CA HIS A 217 2.30 -13.65 -10.46
C HIS A 217 1.47 -13.48 -11.74
N ALA A 218 1.38 -12.26 -12.27
CA ALA A 218 0.67 -12.00 -13.52
C ALA A 218 1.52 -11.10 -14.43
N SER A 219 1.75 -11.57 -15.65
CA SER A 219 2.56 -10.92 -16.69
C SER A 219 2.00 -11.22 -18.08
N ALA A 220 2.68 -10.75 -19.12
CA ALA A 220 2.33 -11.11 -20.50
C ALA A 220 2.47 -12.61 -20.80
N GLU A 221 3.28 -13.34 -20.01
CA GLU A 221 3.60 -14.75 -20.18
C GLU A 221 2.85 -15.67 -19.20
N GLU A 222 2.43 -15.11 -18.04
CA GLU A 222 1.82 -15.90 -16.96
C GLU A 222 0.55 -15.22 -16.45
N ASN A 223 -0.57 -15.98 -16.26
CA ASN A 223 -1.87 -15.46 -15.82
C ASN A 223 -2.29 -14.23 -16.64
N GLN A 224 -2.28 -14.33 -17.96
CA GLN A 224 -2.44 -13.23 -18.92
C GLN A 224 -3.79 -12.50 -18.79
N ASP A 225 -4.85 -13.21 -18.48
CA ASP A 225 -6.19 -12.66 -18.21
C ASP A 225 -6.20 -11.78 -16.95
N LEU A 226 -5.53 -12.24 -15.89
CA LEU A 226 -5.34 -11.45 -14.67
C LEU A 226 -4.46 -10.22 -14.93
N TYR A 227 -3.37 -10.39 -15.69
CA TYR A 227 -2.50 -9.28 -16.08
C TYR A 227 -3.24 -8.22 -16.89
N TRP A 228 -4.11 -8.63 -17.82
CA TRP A 228 -4.98 -7.71 -18.54
C TRP A 228 -5.95 -7.01 -17.59
N ALA A 229 -6.59 -7.74 -16.69
CA ALA A 229 -7.61 -7.25 -15.78
C ALA A 229 -7.09 -6.20 -14.77
N VAL A 230 -5.92 -6.40 -14.19
CA VAL A 230 -5.31 -5.46 -13.22
C VAL A 230 -4.81 -4.17 -13.87
N ARG A 231 -4.67 -4.14 -15.18
CA ARG A 231 -4.26 -2.97 -15.95
C ARG A 231 -5.48 -2.15 -16.37
N GLY A 232 -6.06 -1.43 -15.40
CA GLY A 232 -7.22 -0.53 -15.58
C GLY A 232 -8.50 -0.97 -14.87
N GLY A 233 -8.62 -2.26 -14.50
CA GLY A 233 -9.80 -2.78 -13.79
C GLY A 233 -9.85 -2.46 -12.30
N GLY A 234 -8.86 -1.73 -11.77
CA GLY A 234 -8.82 -1.33 -10.36
C GLY A 234 -8.55 -2.48 -9.40
N GLY A 235 -9.00 -2.35 -8.15
CA GLY A 235 -8.76 -3.32 -7.07
C GLY A 235 -9.73 -4.50 -7.03
N ASN A 236 -10.42 -4.82 -8.12
CA ASN A 236 -11.48 -5.85 -8.10
C ASN A 236 -10.95 -7.29 -8.12
N PHE A 237 -9.67 -7.49 -8.38
CA PHE A 237 -9.08 -8.82 -8.61
C PHE A 237 -8.19 -9.31 -7.46
N GLY A 238 -7.98 -8.47 -6.45
CA GLY A 238 -7.16 -8.80 -5.29
C GLY A 238 -6.30 -7.64 -4.79
N VAL A 239 -5.38 -7.96 -3.90
CA VAL A 239 -4.44 -7.02 -3.29
C VAL A 239 -3.08 -7.16 -3.96
N VAL A 240 -2.69 -6.18 -4.79
CA VAL A 240 -1.36 -6.19 -5.43
C VAL A 240 -0.29 -5.83 -4.39
N THR A 241 0.67 -6.72 -4.23
CA THR A 241 1.75 -6.59 -3.25
C THR A 241 3.05 -6.07 -3.85
N ALA A 242 3.23 -6.24 -5.16
CA ALA A 242 4.38 -5.70 -5.90
C ALA A 242 4.02 -5.45 -7.37
N PHE A 243 4.73 -4.49 -7.96
CA PHE A 243 4.70 -4.17 -9.38
C PHE A 243 6.11 -4.23 -9.96
N GLU A 244 6.24 -4.64 -11.20
CA GLU A 244 7.41 -4.42 -12.04
C GLU A 244 7.05 -3.42 -13.14
N PHE A 245 7.83 -2.32 -13.26
CA PHE A 245 7.63 -1.29 -14.27
C PHE A 245 8.79 -1.24 -15.25
N ASP A 246 8.48 -0.94 -16.52
CA ASP A 246 9.47 -0.43 -17.47
C ASP A 246 9.81 1.03 -17.13
N LEU A 247 11.11 1.34 -17.24
CA LEU A 247 11.64 2.68 -17.06
C LEU A 247 12.22 3.23 -18.37
N HIS A 248 12.11 4.53 -18.55
CA HIS A 248 12.55 5.24 -19.73
C HIS A 248 13.65 6.25 -19.39
N PRO A 249 14.69 6.42 -20.22
CA PRO A 249 15.68 7.47 -20.03
C PRO A 249 15.04 8.85 -20.16
N MET A 250 15.36 9.75 -19.23
CA MET A 250 14.90 11.13 -19.28
C MET A 250 15.89 12.07 -18.59
N GLN A 251 16.03 13.27 -19.15
CA GLN A 251 16.80 14.33 -18.52
C GLN A 251 16.09 14.86 -17.28
N ARG A 252 16.88 15.24 -16.26
CA ARG A 252 16.34 15.78 -15.00
C ARG A 252 15.63 17.11 -15.17
N GLN A 253 16.11 17.94 -16.13
CA GLN A 253 15.54 19.24 -16.40
C GLN A 253 14.57 19.15 -17.55
N VAL A 254 13.37 19.65 -17.34
CA VAL A 254 12.29 19.73 -18.33
C VAL A 254 11.69 21.13 -18.30
N ILE A 255 11.19 21.58 -19.45
CA ILE A 255 10.38 22.79 -19.52
C ILE A 255 8.95 22.41 -19.18
N GLY A 256 8.39 23.07 -18.19
CA GLY A 256 7.01 22.88 -17.77
C GLY A 256 6.37 24.20 -17.36
N GLY A 257 5.05 24.30 -17.49
CA GLY A 257 4.33 25.51 -17.13
C GLY A 257 2.88 25.47 -17.60
N ALA A 258 2.21 26.62 -17.49
CA ALA A 258 0.87 26.86 -18.00
C ALA A 258 0.92 28.00 -19.02
N MET A 259 0.21 27.82 -20.13
CA MET A 259 -0.11 28.91 -21.05
C MET A 259 -1.52 29.38 -20.71
N ILE A 260 -1.66 30.66 -20.36
CA ILE A 260 -2.92 31.25 -19.94
C ILE A 260 -3.39 32.18 -21.03
N PHE A 261 -4.61 31.99 -21.46
CA PHE A 261 -5.25 32.79 -22.52
C PHE A 261 -6.55 33.39 -22.00
N PRO A 262 -6.97 34.57 -22.49
CA PRO A 262 -8.30 35.10 -22.23
C PRO A 262 -9.39 34.13 -22.71
N ILE A 263 -10.48 34.03 -22.00
CA ILE A 263 -11.56 33.05 -22.29
C ILE A 263 -12.23 33.28 -23.64
N ASP A 264 -12.29 34.54 -24.10
CA ASP A 264 -12.79 34.93 -25.43
C ASP A 264 -11.97 34.36 -26.58
N ARG A 265 -10.69 34.02 -26.33
CA ARG A 265 -9.80 33.38 -27.31
C ARG A 265 -9.86 31.82 -27.26
N ALA A 266 -10.72 31.24 -26.47
CA ALA A 266 -10.78 29.76 -26.28
C ALA A 266 -11.09 28.97 -27.57
N ARG A 267 -11.68 29.60 -28.58
CA ARG A 267 -11.95 28.95 -29.88
C ARG A 267 -10.78 28.99 -30.86
N ASP A 268 -9.77 29.81 -30.57
CA ASP A 268 -8.58 29.98 -31.41
C ASP A 268 -7.46 28.99 -31.02
N LEU A 269 -7.65 28.25 -29.92
CA LEU A 269 -6.71 27.30 -29.31
C LEU A 269 -7.07 25.85 -29.64
#